data_757c1a1c18d6573f4665a6494579b56a
#
_entry.id   757c1a1c18d6573f4665a6494579b56a
#
_cell.length_a   1.000
_cell.length_b   1.000
_cell.length_c   1.000
_cell.angle_alpha   90.00
_cell.angle_beta   90.00
_cell.angle_gamma   90.00
#
_symmetry.space_group_name_H-M   'P 1'
#
loop_
_entity.id
_entity.type
_entity.pdbx_description
1 polymer ?
#
loop_
_entity_poly.entity_id
_entity_poly.type
_entity_poly.pdbx_seq_one_letter_code
_entity_poly.pdbx_strand_id
1 'polypeptide(L)'
;MNNSDLIIIGSGPGGYRAAHFAATNGLSVVIIEAKEAGGTCLNRGCIPTKTLCRNAEVVETVRKAAAFGAEASLGAIDFAKVMERKDQVVSQLRSGIELLMQTPGITFVKGTASFKDAHTVAVGDELYTAKNIIIATGSEAKMPPIEGINVPGVVTSTELLALTKLPRRLCIIGAGVIGMEFASIFSSLGSEVKVIEFLKECLPTLDSDIAKRLRQAISKRGVDFSMQSGVKSIREENAEDGSRQLVVTFEKKGKASEVSADIVLVATGRRAVVEGLNLEAAGIECGRTGIVVDDNFQTNVEGVYAIGDVNGRCMLAHAATFQGLHVVRRILGKEDNIRFDIMPSAIFTTPEAASVGKSEDNLKDAGTEYVCRKGFYRSNGKALAMDATDGMIKLFVTPEDGRILGCHAYGAHSSDIIQEVAALMNKDATVSELADIIHTHPTLSEVLHDISL
;
A
#
# COMPACT_ATOMS: atom_id res chain seq x y z
N MET A 1 -36.92 12.04 0.03
CA MET A 1 -35.96 11.55 -0.99
C MET A 1 -34.98 12.69 -1.25
N ASN A 2 -33.73 12.46 -0.94
CA ASN A 2 -32.67 13.49 -1.08
C ASN A 2 -32.04 13.34 -2.47
N ASN A 3 -32.12 14.37 -3.30
CA ASN A 3 -31.57 14.36 -4.67
C ASN A 3 -30.26 15.14 -4.76
N SER A 4 -29.28 14.61 -5.49
CA SER A 4 -27.98 15.24 -5.75
C SER A 4 -27.50 14.92 -7.16
N ASP A 5 -26.46 15.61 -7.64
CA ASP A 5 -25.82 15.30 -8.93
C ASP A 5 -24.96 14.05 -8.84
N LEU A 6 -24.35 13.81 -7.67
CA LEU A 6 -23.41 12.74 -7.43
C LEU A 6 -23.59 12.15 -6.02
N ILE A 7 -23.67 10.81 -5.94
CA ILE A 7 -23.51 10.06 -4.68
C ILE A 7 -22.14 9.37 -4.71
N ILE A 8 -21.42 9.42 -3.57
CA ILE A 8 -20.16 8.69 -3.38
C ILE A 8 -20.29 7.78 -2.16
N ILE A 9 -20.06 6.47 -2.34
CA ILE A 9 -20.14 5.47 -1.28
C ILE A 9 -18.74 5.14 -0.80
N GLY A 10 -18.34 5.65 0.37
CA GLY A 10 -17.04 5.52 0.97
C GLY A 10 -16.19 6.80 0.88
N SER A 11 -15.61 7.21 2.00
CA SER A 11 -14.78 8.41 2.13
C SER A 11 -13.27 8.10 2.24
N GLY A 12 -12.80 7.02 1.61
CA GLY A 12 -11.37 6.75 1.43
C GLY A 12 -10.72 7.76 0.47
N PRO A 13 -9.41 7.63 0.15
CA PRO A 13 -8.68 8.57 -0.71
C PRO A 13 -9.35 8.89 -2.05
N GLY A 14 -9.94 7.90 -2.70
CA GLY A 14 -10.71 8.10 -3.91
C GLY A 14 -11.98 8.92 -3.64
N GLY A 15 -12.76 8.54 -2.62
CA GLY A 15 -14.07 9.13 -2.34
C GLY A 15 -14.00 10.59 -1.88
N TYR A 16 -13.22 10.90 -0.82
CA TYR A 16 -13.17 12.28 -0.32
C TYR A 16 -12.53 13.26 -1.31
N ARG A 17 -11.54 12.81 -2.10
CA ARG A 17 -10.94 13.65 -3.16
C ARG A 17 -11.90 13.89 -4.31
N ALA A 18 -12.64 12.86 -4.74
CA ALA A 18 -13.66 12.99 -5.76
C ALA A 18 -14.79 13.92 -5.30
N ALA A 19 -15.27 13.77 -4.05
CA ALA A 19 -16.32 14.63 -3.48
C ALA A 19 -15.91 16.11 -3.47
N HIS A 20 -14.71 16.40 -2.96
CA HIS A 20 -14.20 17.78 -2.93
C HIS A 20 -14.02 18.35 -4.34
N PHE A 21 -13.45 17.59 -5.27
CA PHE A 21 -13.25 18.04 -6.65
C PHE A 21 -14.60 18.25 -7.37
N ALA A 22 -15.59 17.38 -7.16
CA ALA A 22 -16.93 17.54 -7.73
C ALA A 22 -17.63 18.80 -7.20
N ALA A 23 -17.64 19.00 -5.89
CA ALA A 23 -18.30 20.15 -5.25
C ALA A 23 -17.65 21.49 -5.65
N THR A 24 -16.32 21.55 -5.70
CA THR A 24 -15.59 22.76 -6.15
C THR A 24 -15.78 23.05 -7.64
N ASN A 25 -16.30 22.09 -8.43
CA ASN A 25 -16.70 22.28 -9.83
C ASN A 25 -18.23 22.41 -9.98
N GLY A 26 -18.99 22.70 -8.90
CA GLY A 26 -20.38 23.09 -8.94
C GLY A 26 -21.39 21.95 -8.84
N LEU A 27 -20.98 20.70 -8.59
CA LEU A 27 -21.91 19.59 -8.38
C LEU A 27 -22.38 19.54 -6.91
N SER A 28 -23.62 19.19 -6.71
CA SER A 28 -24.15 18.77 -5.41
C SER A 28 -23.76 17.31 -5.15
N VAL A 29 -23.09 17.05 -4.01
CA VAL A 29 -22.50 15.75 -3.70
C VAL A 29 -23.02 15.23 -2.36
N VAL A 30 -23.51 14.00 -2.35
CA VAL A 30 -23.73 13.22 -1.11
C VAL A 30 -22.59 12.21 -1.00
N ILE A 31 -21.82 12.26 0.09
CA ILE A 31 -20.82 11.25 0.39
C ILE A 31 -21.22 10.47 1.66
N ILE A 32 -21.28 9.15 1.54
CA ILE A 32 -21.75 8.24 2.59
C ILE A 32 -20.56 7.46 3.14
N GLU A 33 -20.36 7.48 4.47
CA GLU A 33 -19.27 6.76 5.14
C GLU A 33 -19.79 5.95 6.33
N ALA A 34 -19.50 4.66 6.32
CA ALA A 34 -19.91 3.75 7.39
C ALA A 34 -19.05 3.84 8.66
N LYS A 35 -17.79 4.21 8.51
CA LYS A 35 -16.78 4.25 9.59
C LYS A 35 -16.22 5.67 9.77
N GLU A 36 -14.93 5.84 9.81
CA GLU A 36 -14.29 7.14 9.98
C GLU A 36 -13.92 7.76 8.62
N ALA A 37 -14.03 9.09 8.52
CA ALA A 37 -13.58 9.84 7.37
C ALA A 37 -12.10 9.54 7.03
N GLY A 38 -11.77 9.44 5.74
CA GLY A 38 -10.43 9.13 5.27
C GLY A 38 -10.16 7.64 4.94
N GLY A 39 -11.11 6.74 5.31
CA GLY A 39 -11.08 5.32 4.97
C GLY A 39 -9.90 4.56 5.56
N THR A 40 -9.58 3.41 4.96
CA THR A 40 -8.53 2.51 5.45
C THR A 40 -7.13 3.15 5.44
N CYS A 41 -6.76 3.82 4.37
CA CYS A 41 -5.40 4.39 4.23
C CYS A 41 -5.04 5.34 5.37
N LEU A 42 -5.92 6.26 5.71
CA LEU A 42 -5.69 7.22 6.78
C LEU A 42 -5.78 6.58 8.18
N ASN A 43 -6.83 5.79 8.43
CA ASN A 43 -7.16 5.38 9.79
C ASN A 43 -6.47 4.10 10.25
N ARG A 44 -6.22 3.15 9.33
CA ARG A 44 -5.74 1.79 9.65
C ARG A 44 -4.90 1.15 8.54
N GLY A 45 -4.18 1.97 7.76
CA GLY A 45 -3.34 1.52 6.65
C GLY A 45 -2.08 2.38 6.51
N CYS A 46 -2.01 3.16 5.42
CA CYS A 46 -0.81 3.90 5.02
C CYS A 46 -0.25 4.80 6.11
N ILE A 47 -1.06 5.71 6.64
CA ILE A 47 -0.59 6.77 7.55
C ILE A 47 -0.10 6.21 8.90
N PRO A 48 -0.87 5.37 9.62
CA PRO A 48 -0.37 4.79 10.86
C PRO A 48 0.87 3.92 10.63
N THR A 49 0.93 3.14 9.54
CA THR A 49 2.11 2.33 9.21
C THR A 49 3.33 3.21 8.95
N LYS A 50 3.22 4.25 8.12
CA LYS A 50 4.35 5.15 7.81
C LYS A 50 4.81 5.96 9.03
N THR A 51 3.90 6.24 9.96
CA THR A 51 4.28 6.82 11.26
C THR A 51 5.13 5.84 12.07
N LEU A 52 4.77 4.55 12.09
CA LEU A 52 5.58 3.51 12.73
C LEU A 52 6.91 3.26 12.02
N CYS A 53 6.95 3.34 10.66
CA CYS A 53 8.21 3.30 9.90
C CYS A 53 9.16 4.39 10.39
N ARG A 54 8.68 5.64 10.54
CA ARG A 54 9.50 6.73 11.03
C ARG A 54 10.00 6.49 12.47
N ASN A 55 9.17 5.92 13.33
CA ASN A 55 9.62 5.55 14.68
C ASN A 55 10.74 4.50 14.64
N ALA A 56 10.61 3.50 13.76
CA ALA A 56 11.63 2.48 13.54
C ALA A 56 12.94 3.10 13.03
N GLU A 57 12.88 4.02 12.08
CA GLU A 57 14.05 4.77 11.57
C GLU A 57 14.76 5.57 12.67
N VAL A 58 14.02 6.21 13.57
CA VAL A 58 14.60 6.95 14.71
C VAL A 58 15.35 5.99 15.63
N VAL A 59 14.77 4.83 15.93
CA VAL A 59 15.43 3.78 16.74
C VAL A 59 16.73 3.33 16.09
N GLU A 60 16.71 3.06 14.79
CA GLU A 60 17.91 2.66 14.04
C GLU A 60 18.96 3.78 13.97
N THR A 61 18.55 5.03 13.85
CA THR A 61 19.45 6.19 13.87
C THR A 61 20.19 6.27 15.20
N VAL A 62 19.49 6.09 16.33
CA VAL A 62 20.12 6.08 17.66
C VAL A 62 21.09 4.91 17.79
N ARG A 63 20.73 3.70 17.32
CA ARG A 63 21.64 2.53 17.35
C ARG A 63 22.94 2.77 16.57
N LYS A 64 22.87 3.53 15.48
CA LYS A 64 24.00 3.81 14.60
C LYS A 64 24.77 5.09 14.93
N ALA A 65 24.32 5.88 15.91
CA ALA A 65 24.86 7.22 16.20
C ALA A 65 26.37 7.24 16.44
N ALA A 66 26.93 6.19 17.05
CA ALA A 66 28.37 6.09 17.32
C ALA A 66 29.22 6.08 16.04
N ALA A 67 28.71 5.53 14.93
CA ALA A 67 29.41 5.56 13.63
C ALA A 67 29.58 6.99 13.08
N PHE A 68 28.74 7.93 13.56
CA PHE A 68 28.78 9.35 13.20
C PHE A 68 29.44 10.23 14.28
N GLY A 69 30.13 9.60 15.26
CA GLY A 69 30.80 10.31 16.35
C GLY A 69 29.85 10.88 17.43
N ALA A 70 28.58 10.46 17.45
CA ALA A 70 27.63 10.86 18.46
C ALA A 70 27.42 9.73 19.48
N GLU A 71 27.72 10.00 20.76
CA GLU A 71 27.40 9.06 21.83
C GLU A 71 25.91 9.09 22.13
N ALA A 72 25.24 7.97 21.87
CA ALA A 72 23.83 7.79 22.19
C ALA A 72 23.60 6.36 22.69
N SER A 73 22.69 6.20 23.65
CA SER A 73 22.25 4.90 24.13
C SER A 73 20.74 4.75 23.93
N LEU A 74 20.32 3.63 23.37
CA LEU A 74 18.92 3.30 23.28
C LEU A 74 18.48 2.68 24.61
N GLY A 75 17.62 3.41 25.36
CA GLY A 75 16.90 2.84 26.52
C GLY A 75 15.78 1.90 26.07
N ALA A 76 14.92 1.51 27.00
CA ALA A 76 13.73 0.74 26.68
C ALA A 76 12.80 1.56 25.77
N ILE A 77 12.25 0.91 24.72
CA ILE A 77 11.28 1.54 23.86
C ILE A 77 9.93 1.63 24.57
N ASP A 78 9.45 2.85 24.77
CA ASP A 78 8.11 3.10 25.29
C ASP A 78 7.09 2.92 24.14
N PHE A 79 6.60 1.71 23.97
CA PHE A 79 5.67 1.37 22.90
C PHE A 79 4.34 2.12 23.02
N ALA A 80 3.91 2.48 24.23
CA ALA A 80 2.70 3.27 24.40
C ALA A 80 2.86 4.67 23.78
N LYS A 81 4.02 5.34 23.97
CA LYS A 81 4.31 6.62 23.30
C LYS A 81 4.45 6.49 21.78
N VAL A 82 4.98 5.37 21.28
CA VAL A 82 5.04 5.09 19.83
C VAL A 82 3.63 5.06 19.26
N MET A 83 2.70 4.35 19.93
CA MET A 83 1.31 4.23 19.50
C MET A 83 0.54 5.54 19.66
N GLU A 84 0.73 6.26 20.77
CA GLU A 84 0.15 7.58 20.98
C GLU A 84 0.53 8.57 19.86
N ARG A 85 1.81 8.65 19.50
CA ARG A 85 2.26 9.48 18.37
C ARG A 85 1.59 9.10 17.06
N LYS A 86 1.45 7.80 16.78
CA LYS A 86 0.72 7.28 15.61
C LYS A 86 -0.73 7.79 15.62
N ASP A 87 -1.42 7.69 16.77
CA ASP A 87 -2.82 8.11 16.90
C ASP A 87 -2.98 9.63 16.76
N GLN A 88 -2.04 10.42 17.27
CA GLN A 88 -2.02 11.88 17.09
C GLN A 88 -1.93 12.26 15.60
N VAL A 89 -1.02 11.63 14.84
CA VAL A 89 -0.88 11.90 13.39
C VAL A 89 -2.16 11.54 12.65
N VAL A 90 -2.74 10.37 12.94
CA VAL A 90 -4.01 9.92 12.32
C VAL A 90 -5.14 10.89 12.66
N SER A 91 -5.27 11.29 13.93
CA SER A 91 -6.32 12.21 14.39
C SER A 91 -6.21 13.58 13.71
N GLN A 92 -5.00 14.13 13.63
CA GLN A 92 -4.76 15.42 12.97
C GLN A 92 -5.18 15.41 11.50
N LEU A 93 -4.81 14.36 10.76
CA LEU A 93 -5.18 14.24 9.35
C LEU A 93 -6.66 13.96 9.15
N ARG A 94 -7.29 13.18 10.04
CA ARG A 94 -8.74 12.91 10.01
C ARG A 94 -9.52 14.21 10.17
N SER A 95 -9.16 15.05 11.15
CA SER A 95 -9.79 16.36 11.33
C SER A 95 -9.67 17.24 10.08
N GLY A 96 -8.54 17.17 9.37
CA GLY A 96 -8.38 17.87 8.09
C GLY A 96 -9.34 17.37 6.99
N ILE A 97 -9.59 16.06 6.92
CA ILE A 97 -10.58 15.50 5.98
C ILE A 97 -12.00 15.84 6.40
N GLU A 98 -12.33 15.79 7.70
CA GLU A 98 -13.64 16.18 8.21
C GLU A 98 -13.94 17.66 7.88
N LEU A 99 -12.95 18.54 7.99
CA LEU A 99 -13.06 19.93 7.55
C LEU A 99 -13.26 20.02 6.02
N LEU A 100 -12.54 19.22 5.25
CA LEU A 100 -12.71 19.17 3.79
C LEU A 100 -14.13 18.73 3.39
N MET A 101 -14.76 17.85 4.17
CA MET A 101 -16.16 17.42 3.94
C MET A 101 -17.20 18.50 4.28
N GLN A 102 -16.79 19.62 4.86
CA GLN A 102 -17.64 20.81 5.07
C GLN A 102 -17.62 21.78 3.88
N THR A 103 -16.91 21.45 2.78
CA THR A 103 -16.94 22.25 1.54
C THR A 103 -18.38 22.44 1.07
N PRO A 104 -18.81 23.69 0.73
CA PRO A 104 -20.12 23.93 0.19
C PRO A 104 -20.42 23.03 -1.01
N GLY A 105 -21.62 22.44 -1.04
CA GLY A 105 -22.03 21.47 -2.05
C GLY A 105 -21.81 19.99 -1.63
N ILE A 106 -21.14 19.73 -0.50
CA ILE A 106 -20.99 18.38 0.06
C ILE A 106 -21.97 18.17 1.22
N THR A 107 -22.73 17.08 1.15
CA THR A 107 -23.50 16.53 2.26
C THR A 107 -22.80 15.24 2.72
N PHE A 108 -22.19 15.27 3.91
CA PHE A 108 -21.55 14.09 4.51
C PHE A 108 -22.56 13.32 5.34
N VAL A 109 -22.81 12.05 4.97
CA VAL A 109 -23.79 11.17 5.62
C VAL A 109 -23.06 10.02 6.31
N LYS A 110 -23.30 9.87 7.61
CA LYS A 110 -22.76 8.74 8.38
C LYS A 110 -23.72 7.57 8.32
N GLY A 111 -23.27 6.43 7.81
CA GLY A 111 -24.06 5.21 7.75
C GLY A 111 -23.61 4.24 6.67
N THR A 112 -24.23 3.08 6.64
CA THR A 112 -23.97 2.03 5.64
C THR A 112 -24.93 2.20 4.47
N ALA A 113 -24.36 2.35 3.27
CA ALA A 113 -25.10 2.48 2.02
C ALA A 113 -25.52 1.12 1.46
N SER A 114 -26.73 1.03 0.90
CA SER A 114 -27.23 -0.15 0.20
C SER A 114 -28.09 0.27 -0.99
N PHE A 115 -27.85 -0.30 -2.17
CA PHE A 115 -28.67 -0.01 -3.36
C PHE A 115 -30.10 -0.51 -3.20
N LYS A 116 -31.05 0.29 -3.64
CA LYS A 116 -32.46 -0.07 -3.85
C LYS A 116 -32.77 -0.31 -5.33
N ASP A 117 -32.14 0.44 -6.19
CA ASP A 117 -32.12 0.31 -7.64
C ASP A 117 -30.82 0.95 -8.20
N ALA A 118 -30.70 1.06 -9.52
CA ALA A 118 -29.51 1.57 -10.20
C ALA A 118 -29.06 2.98 -9.76
N HIS A 119 -29.99 3.84 -9.30
CA HIS A 119 -29.74 5.25 -8.99
C HIS A 119 -30.23 5.69 -7.61
N THR A 120 -30.72 4.73 -6.79
CA THR A 120 -31.23 4.97 -5.44
C THR A 120 -30.43 4.18 -4.42
N VAL A 121 -29.89 4.89 -3.43
CA VAL A 121 -29.12 4.32 -2.31
C VAL A 121 -29.86 4.62 -1.00
N ALA A 122 -30.00 3.61 -0.14
CA ALA A 122 -30.55 3.74 1.19
C ALA A 122 -29.44 3.83 2.25
N VAL A 123 -29.66 4.66 3.27
CA VAL A 123 -28.87 4.70 4.51
C VAL A 123 -29.87 4.69 5.67
N GLY A 124 -30.02 3.55 6.34
CA GLY A 124 -31.14 3.33 7.26
C GLY A 124 -32.47 3.49 6.54
N ASP A 125 -33.35 4.37 7.06
CA ASP A 125 -34.69 4.66 6.47
C ASP A 125 -34.63 5.81 5.43
N GLU A 126 -33.49 6.47 5.24
CA GLU A 126 -33.37 7.56 4.30
C GLU A 126 -32.94 7.07 2.91
N LEU A 127 -33.54 7.71 1.88
CA LEU A 127 -33.22 7.43 0.48
C LEU A 127 -32.54 8.62 -0.18
N TYR A 128 -31.48 8.33 -0.90
CA TYR A 128 -30.68 9.27 -1.68
C TYR A 128 -30.69 8.85 -3.14
N THR A 129 -30.90 9.80 -4.04
CA THR A 129 -30.94 9.56 -5.48
C THR A 129 -29.95 10.47 -6.21
N ALA A 130 -29.29 9.94 -7.23
CA ALA A 130 -28.44 10.72 -8.11
C ALA A 130 -28.37 10.10 -9.51
N LYS A 131 -28.10 10.95 -10.50
CA LYS A 131 -27.79 10.48 -11.86
C LYS A 131 -26.47 9.71 -11.91
N ASN A 132 -25.51 10.12 -11.09
CA ASN A 132 -24.19 9.50 -11.04
C ASN A 132 -23.88 8.96 -9.64
N ILE A 133 -23.33 7.73 -9.56
CA ILE A 133 -22.94 7.11 -8.30
C ILE A 133 -21.50 6.58 -8.45
N ILE A 134 -20.63 6.90 -7.48
CA ILE A 134 -19.29 6.36 -7.38
C ILE A 134 -19.21 5.41 -6.17
N ILE A 135 -18.91 4.14 -6.41
CA ILE A 135 -18.64 3.14 -5.39
C ILE A 135 -17.16 3.19 -5.06
N ALA A 136 -16.80 3.57 -3.83
CA ALA A 136 -15.43 3.75 -3.32
C ALA A 136 -15.23 3.05 -1.97
N THR A 137 -15.87 1.90 -1.76
CA THR A 137 -15.92 1.15 -0.50
C THR A 137 -14.59 0.49 -0.13
N GLY A 138 -13.65 0.43 -1.07
CA GLY A 138 -12.29 -0.03 -0.84
C GLY A 138 -12.17 -1.55 -0.64
N SER A 139 -11.28 -1.94 0.28
CA SER A 139 -10.94 -3.33 0.54
C SER A 139 -10.72 -3.59 2.03
N GLU A 140 -10.71 -4.87 2.39
CA GLU A 140 -10.37 -5.37 3.72
C GLU A 140 -9.35 -6.51 3.64
N ALA A 141 -8.76 -6.90 4.79
CA ALA A 141 -7.81 -8.01 4.84
C ALA A 141 -8.48 -9.33 4.45
N LYS A 142 -7.80 -10.11 3.61
CA LYS A 142 -8.25 -11.43 3.22
C LYS A 142 -7.78 -12.46 4.25
N MET A 143 -8.72 -13.18 4.85
CA MET A 143 -8.43 -14.28 5.76
C MET A 143 -8.42 -15.60 4.98
N PRO A 144 -7.27 -16.29 4.87
CA PRO A 144 -7.18 -17.59 4.20
C PRO A 144 -7.82 -18.69 5.06
N PRO A 145 -8.25 -19.81 4.44
CA PRO A 145 -8.84 -20.92 5.16
C PRO A 145 -7.76 -21.80 5.83
N ILE A 146 -7.09 -21.24 6.84
CA ILE A 146 -6.09 -21.92 7.66
C ILE A 146 -6.77 -22.38 8.97
N GLU A 147 -6.52 -23.61 9.38
CA GLU A 147 -7.01 -24.11 10.67
C GLU A 147 -6.48 -23.24 11.82
N GLY A 148 -7.38 -22.83 12.72
CA GLY A 148 -7.03 -21.94 13.83
C GLY A 148 -6.85 -20.47 13.49
N ILE A 149 -7.21 -20.01 12.28
CA ILE A 149 -7.06 -18.61 11.84
C ILE A 149 -7.81 -17.60 12.72
N ASN A 150 -8.84 -18.05 13.46
CA ASN A 150 -9.65 -17.22 14.36
C ASN A 150 -9.23 -17.36 15.84
N VAL A 151 -8.13 -18.04 16.13
CA VAL A 151 -7.61 -18.13 17.51
C VAL A 151 -7.23 -16.72 17.99
N PRO A 152 -7.59 -16.33 19.24
CA PRO A 152 -7.20 -15.03 19.78
C PRO A 152 -5.68 -14.80 19.65
N GLY A 153 -5.26 -13.61 19.25
CA GLY A 153 -3.84 -13.28 18.94
C GLY A 153 -3.43 -13.50 17.50
N VAL A 154 -4.29 -14.12 16.67
CA VAL A 154 -4.21 -14.03 15.21
C VAL A 154 -4.92 -12.75 14.79
N VAL A 155 -4.20 -11.86 14.10
CA VAL A 155 -4.65 -10.50 13.82
C VAL A 155 -4.43 -10.14 12.35
N THR A 156 -5.18 -9.16 11.86
CA THR A 156 -4.87 -8.48 10.61
C THR A 156 -4.02 -7.24 10.87
N SER A 157 -3.67 -6.50 9.81
CA SER A 157 -2.96 -5.22 9.94
C SER A 157 -3.74 -4.18 10.76
N THR A 158 -5.07 -4.27 10.78
CA THR A 158 -5.92 -3.36 11.55
C THR A 158 -5.72 -3.51 13.05
N GLU A 159 -5.80 -4.73 13.56
CA GLU A 159 -5.60 -5.04 14.98
C GLU A 159 -4.14 -4.87 15.39
N LEU A 160 -3.19 -5.19 14.48
CA LEU A 160 -1.75 -4.99 14.74
C LEU A 160 -1.44 -3.49 14.97
N LEU A 161 -2.07 -2.58 14.23
CA LEU A 161 -1.96 -1.13 14.39
C LEU A 161 -2.68 -0.60 15.64
N ALA A 162 -3.42 -1.43 16.36
CA ALA A 162 -4.12 -1.11 17.61
C ALA A 162 -3.51 -1.80 18.85
N LEU A 163 -2.36 -2.48 18.71
CA LEU A 163 -1.70 -3.12 19.84
C LEU A 163 -1.32 -2.11 20.93
N THR A 164 -1.48 -2.52 22.18
CA THR A 164 -1.09 -1.70 23.35
C THR A 164 0.28 -2.10 23.92
N LYS A 165 0.80 -3.25 23.52
CA LYS A 165 2.10 -3.78 23.97
C LYS A 165 2.90 -4.29 22.78
N LEU A 166 4.20 -4.06 22.79
CA LEU A 166 5.11 -4.62 21.78
C LEU A 166 5.20 -6.15 22.00
N PRO A 167 4.84 -6.98 21.00
CA PRO A 167 5.02 -8.42 21.11
C PRO A 167 6.52 -8.75 21.12
N ARG A 168 6.94 -9.68 21.94
CA ARG A 168 8.32 -10.18 21.91
C ARG A 168 8.58 -10.98 20.63
N ARG A 169 7.62 -11.84 20.25
CA ARG A 169 7.69 -12.70 19.06
C ARG A 169 6.51 -12.43 18.16
N LEU A 170 6.78 -12.03 16.93
CA LEU A 170 5.79 -11.78 15.88
C LEU A 170 5.99 -12.76 14.72
N CYS A 171 4.98 -13.59 14.44
CA CYS A 171 4.95 -14.39 13.22
C CYS A 171 4.07 -13.68 12.17
N ILE A 172 4.57 -13.53 10.94
CA ILE A 172 3.87 -12.89 9.84
C ILE A 172 3.62 -13.91 8.74
N ILE A 173 2.36 -14.09 8.36
CA ILE A 173 1.93 -14.96 7.26
C ILE A 173 1.73 -14.10 6.02
N GLY A 174 2.63 -14.22 5.06
CA GLY A 174 2.68 -13.44 3.81
C GLY A 174 3.78 -12.37 3.79
N ALA A 175 4.60 -12.39 2.75
CA ALA A 175 5.68 -11.44 2.48
C ALA A 175 5.32 -10.43 1.36
N GLY A 176 4.05 -10.03 1.27
CA GLY A 176 3.62 -8.88 0.48
C GLY A 176 4.03 -7.56 1.14
N VAL A 177 3.60 -6.42 0.55
CA VAL A 177 3.96 -5.07 1.03
C VAL A 177 3.67 -4.90 2.52
N ILE A 178 2.46 -5.26 2.98
CA ILE A 178 2.05 -5.14 4.38
C ILE A 178 2.95 -5.99 5.29
N GLY A 179 3.17 -7.26 4.95
CA GLY A 179 4.00 -8.16 5.74
C GLY A 179 5.45 -7.69 5.85
N MET A 180 6.03 -7.20 4.75
CA MET A 180 7.42 -6.70 4.72
C MET A 180 7.59 -5.40 5.51
N GLU A 181 6.64 -4.46 5.41
CA GLU A 181 6.68 -3.21 6.19
C GLU A 181 6.61 -3.52 7.70
N PHE A 182 5.65 -4.34 8.14
CA PHE A 182 5.56 -4.72 9.55
C PHE A 182 6.75 -5.55 10.03
N ALA A 183 7.31 -6.42 9.19
CA ALA A 183 8.53 -7.13 9.53
C ALA A 183 9.69 -6.17 9.80
N SER A 184 9.87 -5.15 8.95
CA SER A 184 10.88 -4.11 9.14
C SER A 184 10.64 -3.27 10.40
N ILE A 185 9.40 -2.83 10.62
CA ILE A 185 9.03 -2.01 11.79
C ILE A 185 9.27 -2.76 13.09
N PHE A 186 8.66 -3.93 13.27
CA PHE A 186 8.67 -4.65 14.54
C PHE A 186 10.07 -5.21 14.88
N SER A 187 10.84 -5.63 13.87
CA SER A 187 12.24 -6.00 14.06
C SER A 187 13.08 -4.82 14.56
N SER A 188 12.92 -3.64 13.98
CA SER A 188 13.61 -2.43 14.43
C SER A 188 13.19 -2.01 15.85
N LEU A 189 11.93 -2.23 16.23
CA LEU A 189 11.44 -1.98 17.58
C LEU A 189 11.87 -3.05 18.59
N GLY A 190 12.46 -4.16 18.18
CA GLY A 190 13.05 -5.18 19.05
C GLY A 190 12.26 -6.47 19.18
N SER A 191 11.22 -6.69 18.38
CA SER A 191 10.54 -7.97 18.28
C SER A 191 11.40 -9.01 17.53
N GLU A 192 11.35 -10.26 17.95
CA GLU A 192 11.80 -11.40 17.15
C GLU A 192 10.75 -11.65 16.05
N VAL A 193 11.13 -11.45 14.78
CA VAL A 193 10.18 -11.54 13.67
C VAL A 193 10.46 -12.74 12.77
N LYS A 194 9.43 -13.55 12.56
CA LYS A 194 9.39 -14.66 11.61
C LYS A 194 8.39 -14.36 10.51
N VAL A 195 8.82 -14.45 9.24
CA VAL A 195 7.94 -14.32 8.07
C VAL A 195 7.84 -15.67 7.36
N ILE A 196 6.62 -16.12 7.10
CA ILE A 196 6.31 -17.36 6.37
C ILE A 196 5.62 -16.97 5.05
N GLU A 197 6.23 -17.32 3.93
CA GLU A 197 5.74 -16.97 2.60
C GLU A 197 5.58 -18.22 1.72
N PHE A 198 4.43 -18.34 1.09
CA PHE A 198 4.11 -19.44 0.19
C PHE A 198 4.88 -19.35 -1.13
N LEU A 199 5.07 -18.14 -1.66
CA LEU A 199 5.77 -17.89 -2.91
C LEU A 199 7.27 -18.11 -2.78
N LYS A 200 7.93 -18.19 -3.94
CA LYS A 200 9.40 -18.33 -4.04
C LYS A 200 10.13 -17.10 -3.55
N GLU A 201 9.57 -15.91 -3.78
CA GLU A 201 10.14 -14.64 -3.37
C GLU A 201 9.06 -13.72 -2.78
N CYS A 202 9.46 -12.75 -1.97
CA CYS A 202 8.60 -11.70 -1.43
C CYS A 202 8.20 -10.70 -2.53
N LEU A 203 7.18 -9.87 -2.25
CA LEU A 203 6.82 -8.73 -3.08
C LEU A 203 6.64 -9.07 -4.58
N PRO A 204 5.68 -9.91 -4.95
CA PRO A 204 5.54 -10.45 -6.31
C PRO A 204 5.30 -9.41 -7.41
N THR A 205 4.98 -8.16 -7.05
CA THR A 205 4.81 -7.04 -7.97
C THR A 205 6.12 -6.26 -8.23
N LEU A 206 7.16 -6.53 -7.46
CA LEU A 206 8.48 -5.93 -7.62
C LEU A 206 9.35 -6.85 -8.50
N ASP A 207 10.34 -6.28 -9.18
CA ASP A 207 11.37 -7.06 -9.86
C ASP A 207 12.01 -8.09 -8.90
N SER A 208 12.11 -9.34 -9.34
CA SER A 208 12.48 -10.45 -8.46
C SER A 208 13.93 -10.35 -7.91
N ASP A 209 14.87 -9.75 -8.66
CA ASP A 209 16.24 -9.49 -8.17
C ASP A 209 16.22 -8.38 -7.10
N ILE A 210 15.46 -7.32 -7.31
CA ILE A 210 15.25 -6.24 -6.33
C ILE A 210 14.59 -6.79 -5.05
N ALA A 211 13.50 -7.55 -5.19
CA ALA A 211 12.78 -8.16 -4.06
C ALA A 211 13.70 -9.07 -3.23
N LYS A 212 14.48 -9.92 -3.90
CA LYS A 212 15.45 -10.81 -3.26
C LYS A 212 16.51 -10.04 -2.47
N ARG A 213 17.06 -8.95 -3.04
CA ARG A 213 18.06 -8.11 -2.37
C ARG A 213 17.48 -7.39 -1.16
N LEU A 214 16.30 -6.84 -1.30
CA LEU A 214 15.55 -6.22 -0.19
C LEU A 214 15.32 -7.22 0.95
N ARG A 215 14.84 -8.43 0.65
CA ARG A 215 14.65 -9.49 1.65
C ARG A 215 15.96 -9.84 2.34
N GLN A 216 17.06 -9.94 1.60
CA GLN A 216 18.39 -10.19 2.17
C GLN A 216 18.86 -9.05 3.09
N ALA A 217 18.59 -7.79 2.72
CA ALA A 217 18.90 -6.63 3.55
C ALA A 217 18.11 -6.67 4.87
N ILE A 218 16.80 -6.96 4.80
CA ILE A 218 15.92 -7.07 5.97
C ILE A 218 16.30 -8.31 6.83
N SER A 219 16.71 -9.42 6.20
CA SER A 219 17.17 -10.61 6.94
C SER A 219 18.44 -10.33 7.74
N LYS A 220 19.39 -9.57 7.19
CA LYS A 220 20.59 -9.13 7.93
C LYS A 220 20.27 -8.28 9.16
N ARG A 221 19.09 -7.70 9.21
CA ARG A 221 18.58 -6.91 10.34
C ARG A 221 17.80 -7.76 11.37
N GLY A 222 17.85 -9.09 11.24
CA GLY A 222 17.32 -10.04 12.23
C GLY A 222 15.95 -10.62 11.92
N VAL A 223 15.35 -10.31 10.75
CA VAL A 223 14.10 -10.96 10.33
C VAL A 223 14.40 -12.35 9.74
N ASP A 224 13.76 -13.36 10.27
CA ASP A 224 13.85 -14.75 9.78
C ASP A 224 12.76 -15.04 8.73
N PHE A 225 13.15 -15.52 7.55
CA PHE A 225 12.26 -15.82 6.43
C PHE A 225 12.16 -17.31 6.13
N SER A 226 10.94 -17.83 6.03
CA SER A 226 10.64 -19.13 5.43
C SER A 226 9.88 -18.95 4.11
N MET A 227 10.63 -18.93 3.00
CA MET A 227 10.07 -18.85 1.66
C MET A 227 9.66 -20.24 1.15
N GLN A 228 8.71 -20.31 0.22
CA GLN A 228 8.13 -21.55 -0.32
C GLN A 228 7.55 -22.42 0.79
N SER A 229 6.86 -21.81 1.75
CA SER A 229 6.35 -22.44 2.95
C SER A 229 4.86 -22.13 3.14
N GLY A 230 4.04 -23.16 3.18
CA GLY A 230 2.59 -23.03 3.39
C GLY A 230 2.22 -23.26 4.86
N VAL A 231 1.54 -22.29 5.46
CA VAL A 231 0.98 -22.45 6.82
C VAL A 231 -0.18 -23.45 6.75
N LYS A 232 -0.20 -24.40 7.70
CA LYS A 232 -1.21 -25.46 7.81
C LYS A 232 -2.20 -25.16 8.93
N SER A 233 -1.70 -24.84 10.11
CA SER A 233 -2.54 -24.60 11.28
C SER A 233 -1.90 -23.61 12.25
N ILE A 234 -2.75 -23.03 13.08
CA ILE A 234 -2.37 -22.17 14.20
C ILE A 234 -3.10 -22.69 15.42
N ARG A 235 -2.38 -22.93 16.52
CA ARG A 235 -2.97 -23.40 17.78
C ARG A 235 -2.45 -22.57 18.94
N GLU A 236 -3.23 -22.55 20.01
CA GLU A 236 -2.82 -21.96 21.27
C GLU A 236 -2.20 -23.02 22.15
N GLU A 237 -1.10 -22.66 22.81
CA GLU A 237 -0.42 -23.51 23.78
C GLU A 237 0.04 -22.67 24.98
N ASN A 238 0.28 -23.33 26.12
CA ASN A 238 1.02 -22.74 27.22
C ASN A 238 2.52 -22.97 27.02
N ALA A 239 3.32 -21.93 27.12
CA ALA A 239 4.77 -22.01 27.15
C ALA A 239 5.25 -22.68 28.46
N GLU A 240 6.53 -23.04 28.53
CA GLU A 240 7.12 -23.65 29.73
C GLU A 240 6.99 -22.78 30.98
N ASP A 241 6.97 -21.46 30.82
CA ASP A 241 6.76 -20.49 31.92
C ASP A 241 5.27 -20.27 32.28
N GLY A 242 4.36 -21.04 31.67
CA GLY A 242 2.91 -20.93 31.83
C GLY A 242 2.27 -19.76 31.08
N SER A 243 3.03 -18.94 30.36
CA SER A 243 2.49 -17.87 29.51
C SER A 243 1.82 -18.45 28.26
N ARG A 244 0.80 -17.74 27.79
CA ARG A 244 0.10 -18.09 26.55
C ARG A 244 0.97 -17.80 25.34
N GLN A 245 1.03 -18.72 24.39
CA GLN A 245 1.66 -18.53 23.08
C GLN A 245 0.84 -19.15 21.96
N LEU A 246 1.08 -18.70 20.75
CA LEU A 246 0.57 -19.30 19.52
C LEU A 246 1.67 -20.14 18.89
N VAL A 247 1.31 -21.31 18.37
CA VAL A 247 2.22 -22.15 17.58
C VAL A 247 1.69 -22.26 16.17
N VAL A 248 2.51 -21.82 15.22
CA VAL A 248 2.21 -21.85 13.78
C VAL A 248 2.94 -23.04 13.15
N THR A 249 2.18 -23.99 12.64
CA THR A 249 2.69 -25.14 11.88
C THR A 249 2.71 -24.79 10.40
N PHE A 250 3.85 -24.96 9.76
CA PHE A 250 4.02 -24.70 8.32
C PHE A 250 4.86 -25.79 7.67
N GLU A 251 4.72 -25.93 6.35
CA GLU A 251 5.37 -26.98 5.58
C GLU A 251 6.19 -26.39 4.44
N LYS A 252 7.42 -26.88 4.29
CA LYS A 252 8.30 -26.59 3.17
C LYS A 252 8.78 -27.88 2.54
N LYS A 253 8.45 -28.09 1.27
CA LYS A 253 8.85 -29.31 0.50
C LYS A 253 8.50 -30.61 1.25
N GLY A 254 7.32 -30.70 1.84
CA GLY A 254 6.86 -31.89 2.58
C GLY A 254 7.41 -32.04 4.01
N LYS A 255 8.30 -31.12 4.44
CA LYS A 255 8.83 -31.13 5.83
C LYS A 255 8.08 -30.11 6.67
N ALA A 256 7.38 -30.59 7.70
CA ALA A 256 6.72 -29.75 8.68
C ALA A 256 7.74 -29.09 9.63
N SER A 257 7.41 -27.87 10.04
CA SER A 257 8.17 -27.07 11.03
C SER A 257 7.17 -26.25 11.83
N GLU A 258 7.57 -25.82 13.02
CA GLU A 258 6.77 -25.01 13.90
C GLU A 258 7.52 -23.76 14.35
N VAL A 259 6.79 -22.70 14.64
CA VAL A 259 7.30 -21.49 15.26
C VAL A 259 6.31 -20.98 16.30
N SER A 260 6.84 -20.60 17.47
CA SER A 260 6.05 -19.98 18.53
C SER A 260 6.03 -18.46 18.38
N ALA A 261 4.89 -17.84 18.63
CA ALA A 261 4.70 -16.39 18.56
C ALA A 261 3.73 -15.92 19.65
N ASP A 262 3.86 -14.64 20.04
CA ASP A 262 2.89 -14.00 20.92
C ASP A 262 1.71 -13.44 20.11
N ILE A 263 1.99 -12.99 18.89
CA ILE A 263 1.02 -12.49 17.90
C ILE A 263 1.32 -13.11 16.54
N VAL A 264 0.28 -13.44 15.79
CA VAL A 264 0.37 -13.88 14.39
C VAL A 264 -0.34 -12.88 13.50
N LEU A 265 0.40 -12.20 12.62
CA LEU A 265 -0.17 -11.30 11.61
C LEU A 265 -0.52 -12.07 10.33
N VAL A 266 -1.75 -11.96 9.87
CA VAL A 266 -2.18 -12.43 8.56
C VAL A 266 -2.09 -11.29 7.55
N ALA A 267 -1.14 -11.40 6.61
CA ALA A 267 -0.83 -10.40 5.58
C ALA A 267 -0.86 -11.00 4.16
N THR A 268 -1.84 -11.90 3.89
CA THR A 268 -1.95 -12.69 2.65
C THR A 268 -2.71 -12.00 1.52
N GLY A 269 -2.96 -10.70 1.64
CA GLY A 269 -3.64 -9.88 0.64
C GLY A 269 -4.94 -9.25 1.14
N ARG A 270 -5.65 -8.64 0.20
CA ARG A 270 -6.88 -7.88 0.46
C ARG A 270 -8.00 -8.36 -0.46
N ARG A 271 -9.24 -8.13 -0.10
CA ARG A 271 -10.44 -8.37 -0.93
C ARG A 271 -11.30 -7.11 -1.01
N ALA A 272 -11.98 -6.93 -2.14
CA ALA A 272 -12.94 -5.85 -2.34
C ALA A 272 -14.08 -5.91 -1.30
N VAL A 273 -14.51 -4.75 -0.81
CA VAL A 273 -15.68 -4.63 0.10
C VAL A 273 -16.92 -4.36 -0.73
N VAL A 274 -17.67 -5.41 -1.00
CA VAL A 274 -18.95 -5.36 -1.75
C VAL A 274 -20.13 -5.85 -0.92
N GLU A 275 -19.87 -6.48 0.21
CA GLU A 275 -20.88 -7.02 1.12
C GLU A 275 -21.76 -5.90 1.68
N GLY A 276 -23.09 -6.13 1.72
CA GLY A 276 -24.07 -5.16 2.20
C GLY A 276 -24.47 -4.06 1.21
N LEU A 277 -23.75 -3.91 0.08
CA LEU A 277 -24.11 -2.93 -0.96
C LEU A 277 -25.39 -3.28 -1.73
N ASN A 278 -25.80 -4.56 -1.75
CA ASN A 278 -26.96 -5.05 -2.53
C ASN A 278 -26.82 -4.73 -4.03
N LEU A 279 -25.66 -5.08 -4.61
CA LEU A 279 -25.32 -4.80 -6.01
C LEU A 279 -26.33 -5.38 -6.99
N GLU A 280 -26.95 -6.51 -6.65
CA GLU A 280 -27.98 -7.19 -7.47
C GLU A 280 -29.20 -6.31 -7.71
N ALA A 281 -29.64 -5.53 -6.69
CA ALA A 281 -30.77 -4.61 -6.84
C ALA A 281 -30.50 -3.49 -7.86
N ALA A 282 -29.22 -3.14 -8.06
CA ALA A 282 -28.78 -2.17 -9.06
C ALA A 282 -28.38 -2.83 -10.40
N GLY A 283 -28.36 -4.15 -10.49
CA GLY A 283 -27.91 -4.89 -11.67
C GLY A 283 -26.39 -4.77 -11.92
N ILE A 284 -25.58 -4.45 -10.88
CA ILE A 284 -24.13 -4.24 -11.01
C ILE A 284 -23.40 -5.58 -11.00
N GLU A 285 -22.55 -5.79 -12.00
CA GLU A 285 -21.74 -7.00 -12.13
C GLU A 285 -20.53 -6.97 -11.18
N CYS A 286 -20.35 -8.08 -10.45
CA CYS A 286 -19.20 -8.27 -9.56
C CYS A 286 -18.46 -9.57 -9.92
N GLY A 287 -17.17 -9.46 -10.23
CA GLY A 287 -16.29 -10.57 -10.51
C GLY A 287 -15.54 -11.08 -9.25
N ARG A 288 -14.61 -12.00 -9.47
CA ARG A 288 -13.82 -12.60 -8.37
C ARG A 288 -12.92 -11.58 -7.65
N THR A 289 -12.47 -10.53 -8.31
CA THR A 289 -11.55 -9.52 -7.77
C THR A 289 -12.25 -8.29 -7.25
N GLY A 290 -13.51 -8.03 -7.65
CA GLY A 290 -14.27 -6.85 -7.30
C GLY A 290 -15.29 -6.48 -8.36
N ILE A 291 -15.85 -5.29 -8.29
CA ILE A 291 -16.82 -4.76 -9.25
C ILE A 291 -16.20 -4.64 -10.63
N VAL A 292 -16.86 -5.19 -11.66
CA VAL A 292 -16.40 -5.13 -13.03
C VAL A 292 -16.58 -3.72 -13.59
N VAL A 293 -15.52 -3.17 -14.19
CA VAL A 293 -15.53 -1.82 -14.76
C VAL A 293 -14.79 -1.78 -16.10
N ASP A 294 -15.20 -0.85 -16.95
CA ASP A 294 -14.48 -0.49 -18.19
C ASP A 294 -13.21 0.36 -17.90
N ASP A 295 -12.53 0.83 -18.95
CA ASP A 295 -11.31 1.63 -18.80
C ASP A 295 -11.56 3.04 -18.24
N ASN A 296 -12.81 3.47 -18.18
CA ASN A 296 -13.27 4.71 -17.57
C ASN A 296 -13.83 4.50 -16.17
N PHE A 297 -13.64 3.31 -15.59
CA PHE A 297 -14.16 2.90 -14.28
C PHE A 297 -15.70 2.88 -14.18
N GLN A 298 -16.43 2.90 -15.32
CA GLN A 298 -17.85 2.73 -15.35
C GLN A 298 -18.21 1.24 -15.26
N THR A 299 -19.25 0.92 -14.48
CA THR A 299 -19.80 -0.44 -14.40
C THR A 299 -20.62 -0.75 -15.65
N ASN A 300 -21.24 -1.94 -15.70
CA ASN A 300 -22.24 -2.27 -16.71
C ASN A 300 -23.54 -1.43 -16.60
N VAL A 301 -23.70 -0.63 -15.54
CA VAL A 301 -24.85 0.27 -15.31
C VAL A 301 -24.43 1.70 -15.63
N GLU A 302 -25.19 2.37 -16.53
CA GLU A 302 -24.92 3.74 -16.95
C GLU A 302 -24.96 4.70 -15.76
N GLY A 303 -23.96 5.59 -15.65
CA GLY A 303 -23.84 6.56 -14.54
C GLY A 303 -23.35 5.96 -13.22
N VAL A 304 -23.07 4.64 -13.16
CA VAL A 304 -22.53 4.00 -11.96
C VAL A 304 -21.07 3.60 -12.18
N TYR A 305 -20.18 4.06 -11.30
CA TYR A 305 -18.74 3.88 -11.38
C TYR A 305 -18.22 3.16 -10.14
N ALA A 306 -17.08 2.44 -10.25
CA ALA A 306 -16.40 1.86 -9.11
C ALA A 306 -14.91 2.18 -9.15
N ILE A 307 -14.39 2.83 -8.10
CA ILE A 307 -13.01 3.32 -8.02
C ILE A 307 -12.24 2.75 -6.82
N GLY A 308 -10.92 2.68 -6.96
CA GLY A 308 -10.02 2.16 -5.94
C GLY A 308 -10.12 0.65 -5.77
N ASP A 309 -9.81 0.19 -4.56
CA ASP A 309 -9.64 -1.24 -4.27
C ASP A 309 -10.88 -2.09 -4.59
N VAL A 310 -12.07 -1.49 -4.58
CA VAL A 310 -13.34 -2.21 -4.82
C VAL A 310 -13.47 -2.77 -6.25
N ASN A 311 -12.77 -2.18 -7.23
CA ASN A 311 -12.73 -2.70 -8.59
C ASN A 311 -11.62 -3.76 -8.82
N GLY A 312 -10.73 -3.97 -7.84
CA GLY A 312 -9.69 -4.99 -7.88
C GLY A 312 -8.54 -4.75 -8.88
N ARG A 313 -8.52 -3.63 -9.62
CA ARG A 313 -7.48 -3.34 -10.64
C ARG A 313 -6.15 -2.92 -10.02
N CYS A 314 -6.18 -1.98 -9.04
CA CYS A 314 -4.98 -1.47 -8.38
C CYS A 314 -5.31 -0.98 -6.97
N MET A 315 -4.80 -1.71 -5.95
CA MET A 315 -5.09 -1.42 -4.55
C MET A 315 -4.06 -0.43 -3.95
N LEU A 316 -3.98 0.77 -4.55
CA LEU A 316 -3.12 1.87 -4.10
C LEU A 316 -3.95 3.15 -3.88
N ALA A 317 -3.64 3.88 -2.82
CA ALA A 317 -4.40 5.07 -2.42
C ALA A 317 -4.39 6.16 -3.51
N HIS A 318 -3.23 6.39 -4.14
CA HIS A 318 -3.11 7.35 -5.24
C HIS A 318 -3.82 6.87 -6.52
N ALA A 319 -3.84 5.56 -6.80
CA ALA A 319 -4.66 5.02 -7.89
C ALA A 319 -6.14 5.37 -7.68
N ALA A 320 -6.69 5.10 -6.48
CA ALA A 320 -8.06 5.43 -6.14
C ALA A 320 -8.35 6.94 -6.28
N THR A 321 -7.41 7.80 -5.84
CA THR A 321 -7.52 9.25 -5.98
C THR A 321 -7.63 9.68 -7.45
N PHE A 322 -6.72 9.20 -8.29
CA PHE A 322 -6.70 9.60 -9.71
C PHE A 322 -7.86 8.99 -10.49
N GLN A 323 -8.32 7.77 -10.17
CA GLN A 323 -9.54 7.20 -10.71
C GLN A 323 -10.76 8.07 -10.36
N GLY A 324 -10.88 8.54 -9.11
CA GLY A 324 -11.95 9.43 -8.69
C GLY A 324 -11.95 10.77 -9.44
N LEU A 325 -10.77 11.40 -9.60
CA LEU A 325 -10.63 12.63 -10.37
C LEU A 325 -11.00 12.44 -11.85
N HIS A 326 -10.59 11.32 -12.45
CA HIS A 326 -10.93 10.96 -13.82
C HIS A 326 -12.45 10.83 -13.99
N VAL A 327 -13.09 10.03 -13.15
CA VAL A 327 -14.55 9.83 -13.20
C VAL A 327 -15.32 11.14 -13.04
N VAL A 328 -14.93 12.00 -12.07
CA VAL A 328 -15.58 13.32 -11.90
C VAL A 328 -15.38 14.22 -13.11
N ARG A 329 -14.20 14.24 -13.75
CA ARG A 329 -14.00 14.99 -14.99
C ARG A 329 -14.94 14.51 -16.09
N ARG A 330 -15.09 13.21 -16.28
CA ARG A 330 -16.03 12.65 -17.26
C ARG A 330 -17.49 13.03 -16.96
N ILE A 331 -17.90 12.98 -15.70
CA ILE A 331 -19.26 13.44 -15.30
C ILE A 331 -19.44 14.92 -15.66
N LEU A 332 -18.40 15.73 -15.55
CA LEU A 332 -18.40 17.15 -15.94
C LEU A 332 -18.25 17.40 -17.47
N GLY A 333 -18.15 16.35 -18.28
CA GLY A 333 -17.90 16.46 -19.72
C GLY A 333 -16.50 16.96 -20.06
N LYS A 334 -15.51 16.78 -19.18
CA LYS A 334 -14.11 17.17 -19.35
C LYS A 334 -13.25 15.95 -19.67
N GLU A 335 -12.26 16.11 -20.53
CA GLU A 335 -11.23 15.09 -20.81
C GLU A 335 -10.01 15.29 -19.91
N ASP A 336 -9.20 14.24 -19.75
CA ASP A 336 -7.89 14.27 -19.12
C ASP A 336 -6.91 13.30 -19.82
N ASN A 337 -5.62 13.43 -19.49
CA ASN A 337 -4.55 12.59 -20.02
C ASN A 337 -3.89 11.76 -18.91
N ILE A 338 -4.67 11.27 -17.94
CA ILE A 338 -4.15 10.45 -16.86
C ILE A 338 -3.77 9.06 -17.42
N ARG A 339 -2.52 8.67 -17.21
CA ARG A 339 -1.98 7.40 -17.67
C ARG A 339 -2.00 6.38 -16.53
N PHE A 340 -3.03 5.53 -16.48
CA PHE A 340 -3.18 4.49 -15.46
C PHE A 340 -2.24 3.28 -15.67
N ASP A 341 -1.60 3.17 -16.82
CA ASP A 341 -0.53 2.22 -17.11
C ASP A 341 0.82 2.59 -16.45
N ILE A 342 0.99 3.85 -16.06
CA ILE A 342 2.17 4.35 -15.34
C ILE A 342 1.80 4.58 -13.87
N MET A 343 1.88 3.51 -13.09
CA MET A 343 1.50 3.50 -11.69
C MET A 343 2.70 3.25 -10.79
N PRO A 344 3.31 4.29 -10.19
CA PRO A 344 4.40 4.11 -9.24
C PRO A 344 3.91 3.42 -7.97
N SER A 345 4.75 2.61 -7.36
CA SER A 345 4.49 2.00 -6.07
C SER A 345 5.73 2.07 -5.17
N ALA A 346 5.52 2.16 -3.86
CA ALA A 346 6.58 2.21 -2.87
C ALA A 346 6.29 1.31 -1.68
N ILE A 347 7.36 0.78 -1.09
CA ILE A 347 7.37 -0.12 0.06
C ILE A 347 8.29 0.51 1.09
N PHE A 348 7.74 0.87 2.24
CA PHE A 348 8.41 1.67 3.26
C PHE A 348 9.09 0.79 4.32
N THR A 349 9.87 -0.16 3.84
CA THR A 349 10.82 -0.90 4.67
C THR A 349 12.09 -0.06 4.90
N THR A 350 13.03 -0.56 5.69
CA THR A 350 14.39 -0.01 5.79
C THR A 350 15.40 -1.08 5.34
N PRO A 351 16.06 -0.93 4.16
CA PRO A 351 15.86 0.16 3.18
C PRO A 351 14.49 0.11 2.49
N GLU A 352 14.08 1.23 1.86
CA GLU A 352 12.86 1.29 1.03
C GLU A 352 12.99 0.49 -0.27
N ALA A 353 11.86 0.22 -0.92
CA ALA A 353 11.86 -0.17 -2.32
C ALA A 353 10.73 0.53 -3.07
N ALA A 354 10.90 0.69 -4.38
CA ALA A 354 9.90 1.32 -5.22
C ALA A 354 9.98 0.82 -6.66
N SER A 355 8.89 1.00 -7.40
CA SER A 355 8.82 0.61 -8.81
C SER A 355 7.84 1.45 -9.60
N VAL A 356 8.06 1.55 -10.90
CA VAL A 356 7.12 2.04 -11.90
C VAL A 356 7.33 1.29 -13.21
N GLY A 357 6.25 1.00 -13.93
CA GLY A 357 6.28 0.31 -15.20
C GLY A 357 6.62 -1.19 -15.11
N LYS A 358 7.27 -1.74 -16.11
CA LYS A 358 7.56 -3.18 -16.24
C LYS A 358 8.79 -3.60 -15.45
N SER A 359 8.71 -4.77 -14.80
CA SER A 359 9.88 -5.45 -14.23
C SER A 359 10.61 -6.27 -15.29
N GLU A 360 11.82 -6.73 -14.99
CA GLU A 360 12.55 -7.67 -15.86
C GLU A 360 11.77 -8.96 -16.06
N ASP A 361 11.08 -9.43 -15.01
CA ASP A 361 10.25 -10.63 -15.08
C ASP A 361 9.08 -10.41 -16.05
N ASN A 362 8.37 -9.28 -15.98
CA ASN A 362 7.28 -8.95 -16.89
C ASN A 362 7.76 -8.87 -18.35
N LEU A 363 8.93 -8.27 -18.61
CA LEU A 363 9.49 -8.13 -19.95
C LEU A 363 9.87 -9.50 -20.53
N LYS A 364 10.49 -10.36 -19.73
CA LYS A 364 10.83 -11.74 -20.11
C LYS A 364 9.59 -12.58 -20.42
N ASP A 365 8.59 -12.52 -19.54
CA ASP A 365 7.34 -13.28 -19.72
C ASP A 365 6.56 -12.85 -20.97
N ALA A 366 6.64 -11.56 -21.32
CA ALA A 366 6.03 -11.00 -22.52
C ALA A 366 6.88 -11.19 -23.78
N GLY A 367 8.11 -11.71 -23.69
CA GLY A 367 9.05 -11.80 -24.81
C GLY A 367 9.45 -10.44 -25.39
N THR A 368 9.36 -9.37 -24.59
CA THR A 368 9.72 -8.00 -24.99
C THR A 368 11.23 -7.83 -24.93
N GLU A 369 11.85 -7.36 -26.02
CA GLU A 369 13.27 -7.01 -26.02
C GLU A 369 13.51 -5.75 -25.19
N TYR A 370 14.59 -5.74 -24.42
CA TYR A 370 14.94 -4.63 -23.53
C TYR A 370 16.44 -4.59 -23.25
N VAL A 371 16.93 -3.40 -22.89
CA VAL A 371 18.25 -3.18 -22.26
C VAL A 371 18.01 -2.90 -20.78
N CYS A 372 18.72 -3.59 -19.89
CA CYS A 372 18.69 -3.37 -18.45
C CYS A 372 19.93 -2.59 -18.03
N ARG A 373 19.75 -1.38 -17.50
CA ARG A 373 20.80 -0.55 -16.92
C ARG A 373 20.73 -0.61 -15.40
N LYS A 374 21.90 -0.78 -14.74
CA LYS A 374 21.95 -1.02 -13.28
C LYS A 374 22.86 0.00 -12.61
N GLY A 375 22.31 0.71 -11.63
CA GLY A 375 23.04 1.62 -10.75
C GLY A 375 23.09 1.11 -9.32
N PHE A 376 24.21 1.36 -8.64
CA PHE A 376 24.44 0.89 -7.27
C PHE A 376 24.75 2.06 -6.35
N TYR A 377 24.10 2.12 -5.20
CA TYR A 377 24.31 3.18 -4.21
C TYR A 377 25.75 3.23 -3.66
N ARG A 378 26.44 2.10 -3.62
CA ARG A 378 27.86 2.03 -3.16
C ARG A 378 28.84 2.88 -3.98
N SER A 379 28.48 3.30 -5.20
CA SER A 379 29.26 4.20 -6.04
C SER A 379 28.80 5.66 -5.99
N ASN A 380 27.71 5.95 -5.26
CA ASN A 380 27.12 7.28 -5.17
C ASN A 380 27.66 8.02 -3.93
N GLY A 381 28.20 9.24 -4.12
CA GLY A 381 28.82 10.03 -3.05
C GLY A 381 27.83 10.40 -1.92
N LYS A 382 26.56 10.68 -2.24
CA LYS A 382 25.53 10.97 -1.24
C LYS A 382 25.20 9.74 -0.40
N ALA A 383 25.09 8.57 -1.03
CA ALA A 383 24.83 7.32 -0.34
C ALA A 383 25.96 6.96 0.64
N LEU A 384 27.21 7.18 0.23
CA LEU A 384 28.39 7.02 1.11
C LEU A 384 28.34 7.98 2.30
N ALA A 385 28.06 9.27 2.06
CA ALA A 385 27.96 10.27 3.11
C ALA A 385 26.83 9.96 4.13
N MET A 386 25.76 9.30 3.70
CA MET A 386 24.62 8.90 4.53
C MET A 386 24.79 7.54 5.23
N ASP A 387 25.86 6.78 4.98
CA ASP A 387 25.98 5.36 5.36
C ASP A 387 24.80 4.52 4.87
N ALA A 388 24.34 4.80 3.63
CA ALA A 388 23.17 4.18 3.00
C ALA A 388 23.52 3.51 1.66
N THR A 389 24.63 2.77 1.64
CA THR A 389 25.21 2.18 0.42
C THR A 389 24.52 0.90 -0.07
N ASP A 390 23.61 0.32 0.75
CA ASP A 390 22.85 -0.86 0.38
C ASP A 390 21.64 -0.44 -0.47
N GLY A 391 21.84 -0.36 -1.77
CA GLY A 391 20.82 0.03 -2.73
C GLY A 391 21.21 -0.27 -4.17
N MET A 392 20.21 -0.47 -5.01
CA MET A 392 20.33 -0.70 -6.46
C MET A 392 19.10 -0.17 -7.19
N ILE A 393 19.33 0.39 -8.37
CA ILE A 393 18.30 0.78 -9.33
C ILE A 393 18.49 -0.07 -10.59
N LYS A 394 17.38 -0.57 -11.14
CA LYS A 394 17.29 -1.20 -12.46
C LYS A 394 16.36 -0.36 -13.33
N LEU A 395 16.89 0.17 -14.42
CA LEU A 395 16.15 0.90 -15.45
C LEU A 395 16.07 0.03 -16.71
N PHE A 396 14.86 -0.17 -17.23
CA PHE A 396 14.57 -0.95 -18.42
C PHE A 396 14.19 -0.03 -19.55
N VAL A 397 14.84 -0.16 -20.69
CA VAL A 397 14.58 0.67 -21.87
C VAL A 397 14.47 -0.18 -23.13
N THR A 398 13.79 0.34 -24.16
CA THR A 398 13.76 -0.30 -25.47
C THR A 398 15.15 -0.29 -26.11
N PRO A 399 15.56 -1.33 -26.87
CA PRO A 399 16.84 -1.36 -27.57
C PRO A 399 16.95 -0.34 -28.70
N GLU A 400 15.84 -0.02 -29.36
CA GLU A 400 15.80 0.75 -30.62
C GLU A 400 15.91 2.26 -30.36
N ASP A 401 15.06 2.80 -29.50
CA ASP A 401 14.92 4.25 -29.25
C ASP A 401 15.24 4.68 -27.83
N GLY A 402 15.54 3.72 -26.94
CA GLY A 402 15.87 4.00 -25.55
C GLY A 402 14.69 4.48 -24.70
N ARG A 403 13.45 4.27 -25.13
CA ARG A 403 12.25 4.65 -24.36
C ARG A 403 12.19 3.87 -23.05
N ILE A 404 11.85 4.56 -21.96
CA ILE A 404 11.79 3.98 -20.63
C ILE A 404 10.56 3.06 -20.51
N LEU A 405 10.78 1.78 -20.19
CA LEU A 405 9.77 0.74 -20.02
C LEU A 405 9.40 0.52 -18.55
N GLY A 406 10.33 0.80 -17.64
CA GLY A 406 10.12 0.65 -16.23
C GLY A 406 11.39 0.85 -15.41
N CYS A 407 11.21 1.05 -14.11
CA CYS A 407 12.27 1.20 -13.15
C CYS A 407 11.89 0.52 -11.83
N HIS A 408 12.80 -0.26 -11.27
CA HIS A 408 12.64 -0.91 -9.99
C HIS A 408 13.89 -0.65 -9.14
N ALA A 409 13.68 -0.24 -7.89
CA ALA A 409 14.76 0.18 -7.00
C ALA A 409 14.56 -0.36 -5.58
N TYR A 410 15.66 -0.57 -4.87
CA TYR A 410 15.69 -0.62 -3.41
C TYR A 410 16.87 0.22 -2.90
N GLY A 411 16.70 0.81 -1.73
CA GLY A 411 17.70 1.69 -1.11
C GLY A 411 17.04 2.89 -0.45
N ALA A 412 17.83 3.74 0.19
CA ALA A 412 17.33 4.96 0.80
C ALA A 412 16.62 5.86 -0.23
N HIS A 413 15.49 6.44 0.16
CA HIS A 413 14.68 7.37 -0.67
C HIS A 413 14.19 6.80 -2.02
N SER A 414 14.11 5.47 -2.17
CA SER A 414 13.58 4.87 -3.40
C SER A 414 12.16 5.36 -3.72
N SER A 415 11.34 5.62 -2.70
CA SER A 415 9.97 6.13 -2.83
C SER A 415 9.90 7.51 -3.49
N ASP A 416 10.89 8.37 -3.26
CA ASP A 416 10.99 9.71 -3.86
C ASP A 416 11.62 9.64 -5.24
N ILE A 417 12.70 8.88 -5.41
CA ILE A 417 13.46 8.75 -6.66
C ILE A 417 12.60 8.17 -7.78
N ILE A 418 11.76 7.18 -7.49
CA ILE A 418 10.90 6.54 -8.49
C ILE A 418 9.93 7.52 -9.15
N GLN A 419 9.59 8.63 -8.47
CA GLN A 419 8.68 9.64 -8.99
C GLN A 419 9.26 10.40 -10.19
N GLU A 420 10.57 10.58 -10.23
CA GLU A 420 11.25 11.16 -11.40
C GLU A 420 11.06 10.28 -12.63
N VAL A 421 11.29 8.97 -12.50
CA VAL A 421 11.09 8.03 -13.60
C VAL A 421 9.62 7.95 -14.02
N ALA A 422 8.67 7.99 -13.06
CA ALA A 422 7.25 8.03 -13.38
C ALA A 422 6.87 9.29 -14.17
N ALA A 423 7.46 10.44 -13.85
CA ALA A 423 7.24 11.69 -14.59
C ALA A 423 7.80 11.61 -16.02
N LEU A 424 8.98 11.04 -16.20
CA LEU A 424 9.60 10.82 -17.52
C LEU A 424 8.78 9.85 -18.37
N MET A 425 8.37 8.71 -17.80
CA MET A 425 7.49 7.76 -18.51
C MET A 425 6.17 8.39 -18.94
N ASN A 426 5.62 9.29 -18.13
CA ASN A 426 4.38 10.02 -18.48
C ASN A 426 4.54 10.94 -19.71
N LYS A 427 5.78 11.25 -20.09
CA LYS A 427 6.15 12.01 -21.29
C LYS A 427 6.74 11.15 -22.40
N ASP A 428 6.67 9.82 -22.25
CA ASP A 428 7.30 8.85 -23.15
C ASP A 428 8.79 9.12 -23.38
N ALA A 429 9.48 9.65 -22.35
CA ALA A 429 10.87 10.04 -22.43
C ALA A 429 11.81 8.85 -22.64
N THR A 430 12.94 9.14 -23.26
CA THR A 430 14.03 8.22 -23.54
C THR A 430 15.12 8.31 -22.47
N VAL A 431 15.99 7.31 -22.43
CA VAL A 431 17.15 7.33 -21.55
C VAL A 431 18.16 8.43 -21.95
N SER A 432 18.22 8.81 -23.22
CA SER A 432 19.03 9.95 -23.69
C SER A 432 18.52 11.29 -23.15
N GLU A 433 17.18 11.47 -23.12
CA GLU A 433 16.61 12.67 -22.51
C GLU A 433 16.84 12.71 -21.00
N LEU A 434 16.86 11.56 -20.31
CA LEU A 434 17.25 11.50 -18.90
C LEU A 434 18.72 11.90 -18.70
N ALA A 435 19.63 11.51 -19.62
CA ALA A 435 21.04 11.88 -19.56
C ALA A 435 21.28 13.39 -19.72
N ASP A 436 20.38 14.09 -20.42
CA ASP A 436 20.44 15.54 -20.61
C ASP A 436 19.90 16.35 -19.41
N ILE A 437 19.29 15.68 -18.41
CA ILE A 437 18.76 16.35 -17.21
C ILE A 437 19.89 16.59 -16.21
N ILE A 438 20.08 17.86 -15.83
CA ILE A 438 21.05 18.23 -14.80
C ILE A 438 20.53 17.84 -13.42
N HIS A 439 21.20 16.88 -12.78
CA HIS A 439 20.90 16.48 -11.41
C HIS A 439 21.66 17.33 -10.38
N THR A 440 21.01 17.65 -9.28
CA THR A 440 21.67 18.37 -8.17
C THR A 440 22.73 17.47 -7.52
N HIS A 441 23.95 18.01 -7.33
CA HIS A 441 25.07 17.31 -6.69
C HIS A 441 25.28 17.76 -5.23
N PRO A 442 25.51 16.86 -4.25
CA PRO A 442 25.35 15.42 -4.35
C PRO A 442 23.93 14.96 -3.95
N THR A 443 23.35 14.08 -4.71
CA THR A 443 22.03 13.49 -4.43
C THR A 443 22.01 11.99 -4.76
N LEU A 444 21.01 11.28 -4.22
CA LEU A 444 20.77 9.88 -4.58
C LEU A 444 20.21 9.73 -6.01
N SER A 445 19.48 10.74 -6.51
CA SER A 445 18.93 10.75 -7.87
C SER A 445 20.02 10.70 -8.96
N GLU A 446 21.26 11.14 -8.67
CA GLU A 446 22.38 11.04 -9.61
C GLU A 446 22.65 9.59 -10.06
N VAL A 447 22.21 8.57 -9.30
CA VAL A 447 22.29 7.17 -9.75
C VAL A 447 21.48 6.96 -11.04
N LEU A 448 20.36 7.67 -11.25
CA LEU A 448 19.59 7.62 -12.49
C LEU A 448 20.37 8.25 -13.65
N HIS A 449 21.01 9.39 -13.40
CA HIS A 449 21.87 10.03 -14.40
C HIS A 449 23.07 9.12 -14.78
N ASP A 450 23.77 8.56 -13.80
CA ASP A 450 24.93 7.68 -14.04
C ASP A 450 24.59 6.48 -14.93
N ILE A 451 23.38 5.91 -14.80
CA ILE A 451 22.94 4.78 -15.61
C ILE A 451 22.31 5.19 -16.92
N SER A 452 22.08 6.47 -17.15
CA SER A 452 21.55 6.99 -18.42
C SER A 452 22.65 7.22 -19.45
N LEU A 453 23.89 7.40 -19.02
CA LEU A 453 25.10 7.51 -19.86
C LEU A 453 25.52 6.12 -20.38
#